data_909b525868ded5705280c474bf983dbf
#
_entry.id   909b525868ded5705280c474bf983dbf
#
_cell.length_a   1.000
_cell.length_b   1.000
_cell.length_c   1.000
_cell.angle_alpha   90.00
_cell.angle_beta   90.00
_cell.angle_gamma   90.00
#
_symmetry.space_group_name_H-M   'P 1'
#
loop_
_entity.id
_entity.type
_entity.pdbx_description
1 polymer ?
#
loop_
_entity_poly.entity_id
_entity_poly.type
_entity_poly.pdbx_seq_one_letter_code
_entity_poly.pdbx_strand_id
1 'polypeptide(L)'
;MTNLKSFLGALALGVFAAGAVSAAGHSVRMGTEGAYPPYNFINDAGQVDGFEREVGDELCKRAALDCTWVTNEWDSIIPNLVSGNYDTIIAGMSITDERDKVIDFTQEYFPADPSAYVVLAGSDVDFAGGVIAAQASTIQASYIAESGATLVEFPTPDDTIAAVKNGEADAVLADRGFLADIVKDSGGELVFAGPDVAIGGGVGIGIRESDGELKGKLDAAITSMKADGTLNALIAKWFDGKQAGY
;
A
#
# COMPACT_ATOMS: atom_id res chain seq x y z
N MET A 1 87.57 -12.87 30.79
CA MET A 1 86.49 -12.41 31.68
C MET A 1 85.61 -11.47 30.87
N THR A 2 84.62 -11.97 30.23
CA THR A 2 83.67 -11.11 29.52
C THR A 2 82.28 -11.74 29.60
N ASN A 3 81.39 -11.07 30.29
CA ASN A 3 80.00 -11.45 30.53
C ASN A 3 79.13 -11.19 29.29
N LEU A 4 78.55 -12.22 28.80
CA LEU A 4 77.54 -12.17 27.73
C LEU A 4 76.14 -12.07 28.37
N LYS A 5 75.47 -10.93 28.25
CA LYS A 5 74.07 -10.75 28.68
C LYS A 5 73.14 -11.04 27.55
N SER A 6 72.33 -12.09 27.73
CA SER A 6 71.23 -12.45 26.82
C SER A 6 70.08 -11.47 26.96
N PHE A 7 69.65 -10.86 25.85
CA PHE A 7 68.38 -10.12 25.72
C PHE A 7 67.30 -11.08 25.26
N LEU A 8 66.33 -11.36 26.09
CA LEU A 8 65.05 -11.98 25.64
C LEU A 8 64.14 -10.84 25.12
N GLY A 9 63.85 -10.87 23.81
CA GLY A 9 62.84 -10.06 23.23
C GLY A 9 61.45 -10.72 23.36
N ALA A 10 60.57 -10.08 24.08
CA ALA A 10 59.15 -10.45 24.14
C ALA A 10 58.41 -9.98 22.91
N LEU A 11 57.94 -10.93 22.09
CA LEU A 11 57.09 -10.66 20.94
C LEU A 11 55.64 -10.53 21.42
N ALA A 12 55.10 -9.29 21.47
CA ALA A 12 53.72 -9.03 21.79
C ALA A 12 52.86 -9.28 20.53
N LEU A 13 52.10 -10.37 20.50
CA LEU A 13 51.03 -10.57 19.52
C LEU A 13 49.89 -9.58 19.80
N GLY A 14 49.77 -8.55 18.99
CA GLY A 14 48.58 -7.68 18.97
C GLY A 14 47.42 -8.40 18.32
N VAL A 15 46.41 -8.78 19.10
CA VAL A 15 45.13 -9.27 18.59
C VAL A 15 44.36 -8.04 18.07
N PHE A 16 44.31 -7.87 16.75
CA PHE A 16 43.39 -6.95 16.12
C PHE A 16 41.98 -7.54 16.20
N ALA A 17 41.17 -7.07 17.15
CA ALA A 17 39.73 -7.28 17.12
C ALA A 17 39.18 -6.46 15.96
N ALA A 18 38.87 -7.14 14.84
CA ALA A 18 38.08 -6.57 13.76
C ALA A 18 36.67 -6.32 14.31
N GLY A 19 36.42 -5.10 14.79
CA GLY A 19 35.09 -4.65 15.10
C GLY A 19 34.28 -4.70 13.79
N ALA A 20 33.24 -5.53 13.75
CA ALA A 20 32.24 -5.47 12.71
C ALA A 20 31.61 -4.07 12.79
N VAL A 21 31.98 -3.17 11.89
CA VAL A 21 31.23 -1.96 11.62
C VAL A 21 29.91 -2.43 11.05
N SER A 22 28.87 -2.54 11.88
CA SER A 22 27.51 -2.63 11.42
C SER A 22 27.26 -1.35 10.61
N ALA A 23 27.26 -1.45 9.30
CA ALA A 23 26.71 -0.39 8.46
C ALA A 23 25.28 -0.20 8.95
N ALA A 24 25.00 0.93 9.61
CA ALA A 24 23.64 1.32 9.89
C ALA A 24 22.96 1.45 8.52
N GLY A 25 22.25 0.39 8.09
CA GLY A 25 21.50 0.39 6.87
C GLY A 25 20.50 1.55 6.93
N HIS A 26 20.36 2.26 5.83
CA HIS A 26 19.34 3.28 5.72
C HIS A 26 17.98 2.62 5.96
N SER A 27 17.21 3.13 6.93
CA SER A 27 15.87 2.62 7.20
C SER A 27 14.97 2.93 6.02
N VAL A 28 14.25 1.91 5.50
CA VAL A 28 13.28 2.07 4.42
C VAL A 28 11.98 2.65 5.00
N ARG A 29 11.57 3.77 4.47
CA ARG A 29 10.33 4.44 4.88
C ARG A 29 9.20 3.99 3.98
N MET A 30 8.24 3.28 4.58
CA MET A 30 7.05 2.75 3.92
C MET A 30 5.95 3.81 3.97
N GLY A 31 5.65 4.44 2.83
CA GLY A 31 4.59 5.45 2.71
C GLY A 31 3.22 4.79 2.53
N THR A 32 2.22 5.25 3.27
CA THR A 32 0.83 4.78 3.15
C THR A 32 -0.15 5.94 3.38
N GLU A 33 -1.41 5.79 2.98
CA GLU A 33 -2.43 6.80 3.28
C GLU A 33 -2.91 6.71 4.73
N GLY A 34 -3.19 5.50 5.22
CA GLY A 34 -3.72 5.29 6.57
C GLY A 34 -5.20 5.60 6.72
N ALA A 35 -5.97 5.63 5.62
CA ALA A 35 -7.39 5.98 5.59
C ALA A 35 -8.24 5.02 4.74
N TYR A 36 -7.73 3.83 4.41
CA TYR A 36 -8.38 2.90 3.47
C TYR A 36 -8.51 1.47 4.06
N PRO A 37 -9.33 1.27 5.11
CA PRO A 37 -9.52 -0.06 5.69
C PRO A 37 -10.21 -1.00 4.68
N PRO A 38 -9.92 -2.31 4.68
CA PRO A 38 -8.99 -3.01 5.56
C PRO A 38 -7.55 -3.02 5.06
N TYR A 39 -7.25 -2.31 3.94
CA TYR A 39 -5.90 -2.25 3.36
C TYR A 39 -4.92 -1.59 4.33
N ASN A 40 -5.18 -0.33 4.68
CA ASN A 40 -4.36 0.46 5.59
C ASN A 40 -5.23 1.48 6.36
N PHE A 41 -4.98 1.63 7.64
CA PHE A 41 -5.70 2.59 8.50
C PHE A 41 -4.86 2.94 9.73
N ILE A 42 -5.28 3.99 10.45
CA ILE A 42 -4.69 4.33 11.74
C ILE A 42 -5.54 3.73 12.85
N ASN A 43 -4.94 2.86 13.66
CA ASN A 43 -5.61 2.22 14.78
C ASN A 43 -5.75 3.15 16.00
N ASP A 44 -6.45 2.70 17.04
CA ASP A 44 -6.71 3.47 18.27
C ASP A 44 -5.43 3.89 19.01
N ALA A 45 -4.31 3.22 18.74
CA ALA A 45 -3.00 3.58 19.29
C ALA A 45 -2.27 4.65 18.44
N GLY A 46 -2.88 5.14 17.37
CA GLY A 46 -2.28 6.10 16.43
C GLY A 46 -1.21 5.50 15.53
N GLN A 47 -1.24 4.20 15.29
CA GLN A 47 -0.28 3.48 14.47
C GLN A 47 -0.93 3.00 13.17
N VAL A 48 -0.14 2.93 12.10
CA VAL A 48 -0.56 2.29 10.85
C VAL A 48 -0.85 0.81 11.11
N ASP A 49 -2.00 0.35 10.65
CA ASP A 49 -2.48 -1.02 10.79
C ASP A 49 -3.21 -1.47 9.51
N GLY A 50 -3.59 -2.72 9.40
CA GLY A 50 -4.30 -3.29 8.27
C GLY A 50 -3.51 -4.34 7.50
N PHE A 51 -4.12 -4.80 6.42
CA PHE A 51 -3.53 -5.79 5.52
C PHE A 51 -2.12 -5.39 5.05
N GLU A 52 -1.97 -4.17 4.59
CA GLU A 52 -0.72 -3.68 4.01
C GLU A 52 0.37 -3.45 5.06
N ARG A 53 -0.04 -3.14 6.29
CA ARG A 53 0.89 -3.11 7.41
C ARG A 53 1.53 -4.48 7.64
N GLU A 54 0.73 -5.55 7.68
CA GLU A 54 1.25 -6.90 7.88
C GLU A 54 2.06 -7.41 6.67
N VAL A 55 1.61 -7.09 5.44
CA VAL A 55 2.38 -7.38 4.23
C VAL A 55 3.73 -6.68 4.25
N GLY A 56 3.76 -5.38 4.51
CA GLY A 56 4.98 -4.58 4.54
C GLY A 56 5.98 -5.04 5.61
N ASP A 57 5.50 -5.35 6.82
CA ASP A 57 6.35 -5.87 7.90
C ASP A 57 6.96 -7.24 7.53
N GLU A 58 6.20 -8.14 6.91
CA GLU A 58 6.73 -9.45 6.47
C GLU A 58 7.69 -9.30 5.27
N LEU A 59 7.43 -8.37 4.35
CA LEU A 59 8.35 -8.04 3.26
C LEU A 59 9.69 -7.52 3.81
N CYS A 60 9.65 -6.57 4.74
CA CYS A 60 10.85 -6.01 5.35
C CYS A 60 11.66 -7.08 6.08
N LYS A 61 11.01 -7.96 6.81
CA LYS A 61 11.63 -9.10 7.48
C LYS A 61 12.31 -10.05 6.49
N ARG A 62 11.64 -10.45 5.39
CA ARG A 62 12.20 -11.36 4.37
C ARG A 62 13.35 -10.72 3.60
N ALA A 63 13.22 -9.44 3.29
CA ALA A 63 14.24 -8.68 2.58
C ALA A 63 15.42 -8.23 3.48
N ALA A 64 15.38 -8.54 4.79
CA ALA A 64 16.34 -8.08 5.80
C ALA A 64 16.52 -6.55 5.78
N LEU A 65 15.40 -5.82 5.67
CA LEU A 65 15.34 -4.36 5.70
C LEU A 65 14.87 -3.89 7.09
N ASP A 66 15.39 -2.74 7.52
CA ASP A 66 14.86 -2.00 8.66
C ASP A 66 13.82 -1.01 8.12
N CYS A 67 12.56 -1.16 8.50
CA CYS A 67 11.47 -0.38 7.92
C CYS A 67 10.76 0.46 8.98
N THR A 68 10.31 1.64 8.55
CA THR A 68 9.46 2.54 9.32
C THR A 68 8.25 2.96 8.49
N TRP A 69 7.14 3.33 9.13
CA TRP A 69 5.93 3.73 8.45
C TRP A 69 5.75 5.25 8.48
N VAL A 70 5.29 5.81 7.36
CA VAL A 70 5.01 7.23 7.16
C VAL A 70 3.63 7.37 6.53
N THR A 71 2.77 8.20 7.11
CA THR A 71 1.46 8.54 6.52
C THR A 71 1.57 9.75 5.61
N ASN A 72 0.80 9.75 4.53
CA ASN A 72 0.73 10.86 3.57
C ASN A 72 -0.65 10.91 2.91
N GLU A 73 -1.19 12.09 2.74
CA GLU A 73 -2.43 12.31 1.99
C GLU A 73 -2.32 11.73 0.57
N TRP A 74 -3.40 11.09 0.08
CA TRP A 74 -3.41 10.41 -1.22
C TRP A 74 -2.97 11.30 -2.38
N ASP A 75 -3.50 12.52 -2.49
CA ASP A 75 -3.23 13.43 -3.60
C ASP A 75 -1.75 13.78 -3.78
N SER A 76 -0.98 13.74 -2.69
CA SER A 76 0.45 14.06 -2.70
C SER A 76 1.35 12.83 -2.58
N ILE A 77 0.78 11.60 -2.57
CA ILE A 77 1.55 10.40 -2.25
C ILE A 77 2.62 10.09 -3.31
N ILE A 78 2.31 10.17 -4.59
CA ILE A 78 3.30 9.99 -5.67
C ILE A 78 4.31 11.14 -5.71
N PRO A 79 3.92 12.43 -5.74
CA PRO A 79 4.86 13.55 -5.66
C PRO A 79 5.83 13.47 -4.48
N ASN A 80 5.38 13.04 -3.31
CA ASN A 80 6.22 12.93 -2.12
C ASN A 80 7.17 11.71 -2.17
N LEU A 81 6.79 10.61 -2.82
CA LEU A 81 7.72 9.51 -3.13
C LEU A 81 8.84 10.00 -4.04
N VAL A 82 8.50 10.67 -5.16
CA VAL A 82 9.47 11.20 -6.12
C VAL A 82 10.42 12.21 -5.47
N SER A 83 9.90 13.04 -4.55
CA SER A 83 10.69 14.01 -3.79
C SER A 83 11.56 13.38 -2.67
N GLY A 84 11.43 12.06 -2.42
CA GLY A 84 12.25 11.37 -1.43
C GLY A 84 11.79 11.53 0.02
N ASN A 85 10.52 11.89 0.26
CA ASN A 85 9.98 11.99 1.62
C ASN A 85 9.83 10.60 2.28
N TYR A 86 9.66 9.56 1.49
CA TYR A 86 9.73 8.15 1.85
C TYR A 86 10.25 7.33 0.66
N ASP A 87 10.33 6.00 0.81
CA ASP A 87 11.06 5.16 -0.15
C ASP A 87 10.16 4.21 -0.92
N THR A 88 8.95 3.96 -0.42
CA THR A 88 7.93 3.14 -1.10
C THR A 88 6.54 3.71 -0.86
N ILE A 89 5.57 3.37 -1.72
CA ILE A 89 4.13 3.54 -1.48
C ILE A 89 3.51 2.15 -1.36
N ILE A 90 2.87 1.88 -0.23
CA ILE A 90 2.05 0.69 -0.01
C ILE A 90 0.69 1.15 0.55
N ALA A 91 -0.29 1.38 -0.36
CA ALA A 91 -1.50 2.14 -0.07
C ALA A 91 -2.66 1.79 -1.02
N GLY A 92 -2.92 0.51 -1.28
CA GLY A 92 -3.97 0.07 -2.19
C GLY A 92 -3.76 0.54 -3.65
N MET A 93 -2.53 0.90 -4.01
CA MET A 93 -2.26 1.56 -5.28
C MET A 93 -2.26 0.57 -6.45
N SER A 94 -3.26 0.64 -7.30
CA SER A 94 -3.33 -0.13 -8.55
C SER A 94 -2.18 0.23 -9.48
N ILE A 95 -1.54 -0.79 -10.06
CA ILE A 95 -0.56 -0.65 -11.13
C ILE A 95 -1.30 -0.16 -12.38
N THR A 96 -0.85 0.96 -12.97
CA THR A 96 -1.38 1.49 -14.22
C THR A 96 -0.26 2.04 -15.09
N ASP A 97 -0.47 2.00 -16.42
CA ASP A 97 0.48 2.57 -17.39
C ASP A 97 0.72 4.07 -17.18
N GLU A 98 -0.24 4.79 -16.61
CA GLU A 98 -0.10 6.22 -16.33
C GLU A 98 0.83 6.47 -15.14
N ARG A 99 0.64 5.74 -14.05
CA ARG A 99 1.49 5.81 -12.87
C ARG A 99 2.91 5.32 -13.16
N ASP A 100 3.03 4.26 -13.98
CA ASP A 100 4.31 3.66 -14.39
C ASP A 100 5.19 4.60 -15.24
N LYS A 101 4.64 5.70 -15.77
CA LYS A 101 5.42 6.77 -16.41
C LYS A 101 6.15 7.69 -15.43
N VAL A 102 5.83 7.63 -14.16
CA VAL A 102 6.30 8.56 -13.12
C VAL A 102 7.05 7.83 -12.01
N ILE A 103 6.61 6.62 -11.68
CA ILE A 103 7.19 5.74 -10.66
C ILE A 103 7.23 4.30 -11.21
N ASP A 104 8.11 3.48 -10.68
CA ASP A 104 8.15 2.04 -10.95
C ASP A 104 7.29 1.28 -9.91
N PHE A 105 6.91 0.05 -10.21
CA PHE A 105 6.16 -0.82 -9.32
C PHE A 105 6.87 -2.16 -9.10
N THR A 106 6.68 -2.74 -7.92
CA THR A 106 6.92 -4.17 -7.74
C THR A 106 5.91 -4.99 -8.53
N GLN A 107 6.12 -6.31 -8.61
CA GLN A 107 5.00 -7.21 -8.92
C GLN A 107 3.83 -6.97 -7.94
N GLU A 108 2.62 -7.30 -8.36
CA GLU A 108 1.44 -7.20 -7.49
C GLU A 108 1.57 -8.07 -6.23
N TYR A 109 1.11 -7.54 -5.10
CA TYR A 109 0.93 -8.28 -3.84
C TYR A 109 -0.55 -8.51 -3.50
N PHE A 110 -1.46 -7.87 -4.24
CA PHE A 110 -2.90 -8.11 -4.17
C PHE A 110 -3.45 -8.18 -5.60
N PRO A 111 -4.30 -9.16 -5.93
CA PRO A 111 -4.81 -9.31 -7.30
C PRO A 111 -5.72 -8.15 -7.69
N ALA A 112 -5.87 -7.92 -8.97
CA ALA A 112 -6.86 -6.98 -9.47
C ALA A 112 -8.24 -7.31 -8.89
N ASP A 113 -8.85 -6.31 -8.27
CA ASP A 113 -10.19 -6.38 -7.70
C ASP A 113 -11.06 -5.31 -8.38
N PRO A 114 -12.29 -5.60 -8.81
CA PRO A 114 -13.10 -4.60 -9.47
C PRO A 114 -13.44 -3.47 -8.51
N SER A 115 -13.60 -2.27 -9.05
CA SER A 115 -14.33 -1.20 -8.38
C SER A 115 -15.81 -1.48 -8.41
N ALA A 116 -16.55 -1.01 -7.41
CA ALA A 116 -17.97 -1.19 -7.29
C ALA A 116 -18.67 0.12 -6.91
N TYR A 117 -19.93 0.22 -7.27
CA TYR A 117 -20.78 1.33 -6.83
C TYR A 117 -21.49 0.97 -5.53
N VAL A 118 -21.57 1.94 -4.63
CA VAL A 118 -22.41 1.88 -3.43
C VAL A 118 -23.36 3.07 -3.42
N VAL A 119 -24.63 2.80 -3.07
CA VAL A 119 -25.72 3.76 -3.05
C VAL A 119 -26.52 3.66 -1.74
N LEU A 120 -27.37 4.63 -1.45
CA LEU A 120 -28.38 4.48 -0.41
C LEU A 120 -29.40 3.39 -0.82
N ALA A 121 -29.81 2.57 0.14
CA ALA A 121 -30.78 1.51 -0.09
C ALA A 121 -32.10 2.08 -0.64
N GLY A 122 -32.57 1.50 -1.74
CA GLY A 122 -33.84 1.92 -2.39
C GLY A 122 -33.67 3.08 -3.37
N SER A 123 -32.48 3.62 -3.57
CA SER A 123 -32.22 4.63 -4.62
C SER A 123 -32.28 4.00 -6.01
N ASP A 124 -32.82 4.75 -6.96
CA ASP A 124 -32.75 4.45 -8.40
C ASP A 124 -31.71 5.39 -9.02
N VAL A 125 -30.53 4.87 -9.34
CA VAL A 125 -29.37 5.67 -9.74
C VAL A 125 -29.03 5.46 -11.21
N ASP A 126 -28.91 6.54 -11.95
CA ASP A 126 -28.35 6.55 -13.31
C ASP A 126 -26.80 6.60 -13.22
N PHE A 127 -26.16 5.44 -13.32
CA PHE A 127 -24.70 5.34 -13.26
C PHE A 127 -23.97 5.98 -14.47
N ALA A 128 -24.70 6.31 -15.55
CA ALA A 128 -24.14 6.92 -16.75
C ALA A 128 -24.30 8.46 -16.79
N GLY A 129 -25.25 9.02 -16.03
CA GLY A 129 -25.58 10.45 -16.07
C GLY A 129 -25.76 11.10 -14.69
N GLY A 130 -25.81 10.29 -13.62
CA GLY A 130 -25.96 10.78 -12.24
C GLY A 130 -24.69 11.38 -11.65
N VAL A 131 -24.77 11.79 -10.41
CA VAL A 131 -23.66 12.37 -9.64
C VAL A 131 -22.93 11.27 -8.89
N ILE A 132 -21.67 11.04 -9.24
CA ILE A 132 -20.86 9.93 -8.66
C ILE A 132 -19.67 10.52 -7.90
N ALA A 133 -19.56 10.14 -6.63
CA ALA A 133 -18.42 10.50 -5.78
C ALA A 133 -17.25 9.53 -5.98
N ALA A 134 -16.04 10.06 -6.00
CA ALA A 134 -14.81 9.30 -5.90
C ALA A 134 -13.75 10.09 -5.13
N GLN A 135 -12.76 9.39 -4.60
CA GLN A 135 -11.59 10.08 -4.06
C GLN A 135 -10.79 10.69 -5.22
N ALA A 136 -10.32 11.91 -5.04
CA ALA A 136 -9.53 12.63 -6.02
C ALA A 136 -8.24 11.86 -6.39
N SER A 137 -7.75 12.06 -7.62
CA SER A 137 -6.49 11.44 -8.11
C SER A 137 -6.50 9.90 -8.12
N THR A 138 -7.70 9.28 -8.16
CA THR A 138 -7.86 7.82 -8.27
C THR A 138 -8.20 7.38 -9.69
N ILE A 139 -8.03 6.09 -9.95
CA ILE A 139 -8.48 5.48 -11.23
C ILE A 139 -10.01 5.53 -11.36
N GLN A 140 -10.74 5.50 -10.24
CA GLN A 140 -12.19 5.62 -10.20
C GLN A 140 -12.65 7.02 -10.62
N ALA A 141 -12.01 8.08 -10.10
CA ALA A 141 -12.28 9.46 -10.52
C ALA A 141 -12.03 9.64 -12.02
N SER A 142 -10.91 9.15 -12.53
CA SER A 142 -10.61 9.19 -13.97
C SER A 142 -11.66 8.47 -14.80
N TYR A 143 -12.07 7.27 -14.38
CA TYR A 143 -13.12 6.50 -15.06
C TYR A 143 -14.45 7.25 -15.10
N ILE A 144 -14.88 7.85 -13.98
CA ILE A 144 -16.14 8.60 -13.93
C ILE A 144 -16.07 9.83 -14.86
N ALA A 145 -14.95 10.55 -14.85
CA ALA A 145 -14.74 11.72 -15.71
C ALA A 145 -14.87 11.40 -17.19
N GLU A 146 -14.56 10.15 -17.60
CA GLU A 146 -14.66 9.66 -18.98
C GLU A 146 -16.02 9.01 -19.28
N SER A 147 -16.84 8.67 -18.28
CA SER A 147 -18.07 7.90 -18.45
C SER A 147 -19.28 8.70 -18.92
N GLY A 148 -19.28 10.02 -18.74
CA GLY A 148 -20.41 10.91 -18.97
C GLY A 148 -21.22 11.21 -17.70
N ALA A 149 -21.01 10.53 -16.59
CA ALA A 149 -21.56 10.88 -15.28
C ALA A 149 -20.93 12.16 -14.74
N THR A 150 -21.58 12.79 -13.77
CA THR A 150 -21.04 13.97 -13.08
C THR A 150 -20.13 13.49 -11.95
N LEU A 151 -18.83 13.71 -12.09
CA LEU A 151 -17.85 13.44 -11.04
C LEU A 151 -17.90 14.51 -9.96
N VAL A 152 -17.92 14.07 -8.68
CA VAL A 152 -17.61 14.90 -7.53
C VAL A 152 -16.44 14.26 -6.76
N GLU A 153 -15.35 15.02 -6.64
CA GLU A 153 -14.12 14.54 -6.02
C GLU A 153 -14.02 14.98 -4.56
N PHE A 154 -13.52 14.08 -3.72
CA PHE A 154 -13.26 14.35 -2.30
C PHE A 154 -11.82 13.96 -1.95
N PRO A 155 -11.20 14.64 -0.97
CA PRO A 155 -9.81 14.35 -0.61
C PRO A 155 -9.63 12.99 0.07
N THR A 156 -10.64 12.53 0.84
CA THR A 156 -10.57 11.29 1.60
C THR A 156 -11.65 10.29 1.17
N PRO A 157 -11.40 8.98 1.34
CA PRO A 157 -12.41 7.95 1.09
C PRO A 157 -13.67 8.13 1.94
N ASP A 158 -13.52 8.49 3.22
CA ASP A 158 -14.65 8.70 4.14
C ASP A 158 -15.57 9.83 3.67
N ASP A 159 -15.01 10.91 3.11
CA ASP A 159 -15.82 12.01 2.57
C ASP A 159 -16.68 11.57 1.38
N THR A 160 -16.20 10.61 0.56
CA THR A 160 -16.99 10.06 -0.56
C THR A 160 -18.20 9.29 -0.06
N ILE A 161 -18.04 8.53 1.02
CA ILE A 161 -19.15 7.80 1.67
C ILE A 161 -20.12 8.78 2.32
N ALA A 162 -19.62 9.81 2.99
CA ALA A 162 -20.44 10.86 3.59
C ALA A 162 -21.28 11.61 2.54
N ALA A 163 -20.71 11.89 1.36
CA ALA A 163 -21.41 12.55 0.26
C ALA A 163 -22.66 11.75 -0.18
N VAL A 164 -22.55 10.42 -0.29
CA VAL A 164 -23.72 9.57 -0.61
C VAL A 164 -24.75 9.60 0.52
N LYS A 165 -24.33 9.46 1.78
CA LYS A 165 -25.24 9.51 2.93
C LYS A 165 -25.96 10.83 3.08
N ASN A 166 -25.31 11.94 2.74
CA ASN A 166 -25.86 13.28 2.80
C ASN A 166 -26.68 13.70 1.56
N GLY A 167 -26.69 12.85 0.50
CA GLY A 167 -27.37 13.16 -0.76
C GLY A 167 -26.64 14.19 -1.63
N GLU A 168 -25.35 14.39 -1.43
CA GLU A 168 -24.49 15.22 -2.27
C GLU A 168 -24.06 14.47 -3.54
N ALA A 169 -24.04 13.12 -3.49
CA ALA A 169 -23.83 12.24 -4.61
C ALA A 169 -24.86 11.10 -4.61
N ASP A 170 -25.20 10.60 -5.80
CA ASP A 170 -26.13 9.47 -5.97
C ASP A 170 -25.46 8.14 -5.65
N ALA A 171 -24.16 8.04 -5.93
CA ALA A 171 -23.35 6.86 -5.65
C ALA A 171 -21.89 7.24 -5.35
N VAL A 172 -21.16 6.33 -4.75
CA VAL A 172 -19.69 6.33 -4.68
C VAL A 172 -19.15 5.20 -5.54
N LEU A 173 -18.02 5.42 -6.21
CA LEU A 173 -17.23 4.38 -6.90
C LEU A 173 -15.86 4.26 -6.20
N ALA A 174 -15.56 3.07 -5.68
CA ALA A 174 -14.27 2.75 -5.05
C ALA A 174 -13.99 1.24 -5.18
N ASP A 175 -12.83 0.78 -4.69
CA ASP A 175 -12.50 -0.64 -4.70
C ASP A 175 -13.53 -1.44 -3.88
N ARG A 176 -14.00 -2.56 -4.48
CA ARG A 176 -14.99 -3.41 -3.82
C ARG A 176 -14.53 -3.90 -2.45
N GLY A 177 -13.23 -4.19 -2.29
CA GLY A 177 -12.66 -4.63 -1.02
C GLY A 177 -12.78 -3.59 0.09
N PHE A 178 -12.58 -2.30 -0.22
CA PHE A 178 -12.80 -1.19 0.70
C PHE A 178 -14.28 -1.03 1.05
N LEU A 179 -15.15 -1.06 0.06
CA LEU A 179 -16.59 -0.84 0.26
C LEU A 179 -17.30 -1.98 0.99
N ALA A 180 -16.72 -3.19 1.00
CA ALA A 180 -17.39 -4.37 1.56
C ALA A 180 -17.74 -4.24 3.04
N ASP A 181 -16.78 -3.82 3.86
CA ASP A 181 -17.02 -3.62 5.29
C ASP A 181 -17.93 -2.42 5.57
N ILE A 182 -17.81 -1.35 4.78
CA ILE A 182 -18.69 -0.17 4.86
C ILE A 182 -20.16 -0.56 4.63
N VAL A 183 -20.43 -1.34 3.59
CA VAL A 183 -21.79 -1.83 3.29
C VAL A 183 -22.28 -2.75 4.41
N LYS A 184 -21.46 -3.69 4.84
CA LYS A 184 -21.78 -4.64 5.92
C LYS A 184 -22.14 -3.93 7.22
N ASP A 185 -21.33 -2.92 7.60
CA ASP A 185 -21.46 -2.19 8.86
C ASP A 185 -22.51 -1.08 8.81
N SER A 186 -23.02 -0.74 7.62
CA SER A 186 -24.07 0.28 7.46
C SER A 186 -25.45 -0.14 8.01
N GLY A 187 -25.62 -1.40 8.39
CA GLY A 187 -26.91 -1.90 8.85
C GLY A 187 -27.98 -1.94 7.76
N GLY A 188 -27.59 -1.92 6.48
CA GLY A 188 -28.49 -1.93 5.33
C GLY A 188 -28.85 -0.53 4.82
N GLU A 189 -28.24 0.52 5.33
CA GLU A 189 -28.38 1.89 4.81
C GLU A 189 -27.72 2.02 3.44
N LEU A 190 -26.54 1.41 3.28
CA LEU A 190 -25.78 1.39 2.04
C LEU A 190 -25.83 0.00 1.40
N VAL A 191 -25.89 -0.05 0.08
CA VAL A 191 -25.94 -1.30 -0.68
C VAL A 191 -25.07 -1.19 -1.93
N PHE A 192 -24.49 -2.31 -2.34
CA PHE A 192 -23.89 -2.41 -3.67
C PHE A 192 -24.99 -2.32 -4.74
N ALA A 193 -24.74 -1.56 -5.81
CA ALA A 193 -25.66 -1.41 -6.94
C ALA A 193 -24.88 -1.20 -8.24
N GLY A 194 -25.57 -1.35 -9.38
CA GLY A 194 -24.93 -1.18 -10.69
C GLY A 194 -23.91 -2.27 -11.04
N PRO A 195 -23.16 -2.07 -12.13
CA PRO A 195 -22.13 -3.00 -12.57
C PRO A 195 -20.84 -2.88 -11.76
N ASP A 196 -20.12 -3.98 -11.62
CA ASP A 196 -18.72 -3.93 -11.25
C ASP A 196 -17.89 -3.33 -12.39
N VAL A 197 -16.88 -2.54 -12.05
CA VAL A 197 -16.02 -1.82 -13.01
C VAL A 197 -14.61 -2.37 -12.92
N ALA A 198 -14.18 -3.10 -13.95
CA ALA A 198 -12.83 -3.65 -14.03
C ALA A 198 -11.85 -2.57 -14.55
N ILE A 199 -11.24 -1.81 -13.65
CA ILE A 199 -10.25 -0.77 -13.93
C ILE A 199 -8.97 -0.99 -13.11
N GLY A 200 -7.84 -0.56 -13.64
CA GLY A 200 -6.54 -0.81 -13.03
C GLY A 200 -6.05 -2.24 -13.14
N GLY A 201 -4.85 -2.47 -12.69
CA GLY A 201 -4.23 -3.78 -12.55
C GLY A 201 -4.30 -4.30 -11.11
N GLY A 202 -3.43 -5.25 -10.76
CA GLY A 202 -3.20 -5.64 -9.38
C GLY A 202 -2.57 -4.50 -8.57
N VAL A 203 -2.58 -4.64 -7.26
CA VAL A 203 -1.98 -3.65 -6.36
C VAL A 203 -0.50 -3.97 -6.17
N GLY A 204 0.36 -2.99 -6.45
CA GLY A 204 1.82 -3.09 -6.32
C GLY A 204 2.40 -2.02 -5.39
N ILE A 205 3.64 -2.22 -4.96
CA ILE A 205 4.37 -1.21 -4.19
C ILE A 205 4.97 -0.21 -5.15
N GLY A 206 4.59 1.07 -5.04
CA GLY A 206 5.20 2.15 -5.80
C GLY A 206 6.61 2.46 -5.29
N ILE A 207 7.56 2.63 -6.20
CA ILE A 207 8.97 2.85 -5.92
C ILE A 207 9.51 3.87 -6.93
N ARG A 208 10.51 4.69 -6.55
CA ARG A 208 11.19 5.55 -7.54
C ARG A 208 11.89 4.70 -8.60
N GLU A 209 11.86 5.15 -9.85
CA GLU A 209 12.58 4.48 -10.95
C GLU A 209 14.08 4.27 -10.67
N SER A 210 14.69 5.14 -9.84
CA SER A 210 16.10 5.03 -9.42
C SER A 210 16.39 3.90 -8.46
N ASP A 211 15.37 3.34 -7.79
CA ASP A 211 15.53 2.46 -6.62
C ASP A 211 15.38 0.96 -6.98
N GLY A 212 15.90 0.58 -8.15
CA GLY A 212 15.80 -0.79 -8.68
C GLY A 212 16.36 -1.88 -7.76
N GLU A 213 17.35 -1.58 -6.89
CA GLU A 213 17.84 -2.55 -5.90
C GLU A 213 16.79 -2.83 -4.82
N LEU A 214 16.11 -1.80 -4.33
CA LEU A 214 15.02 -1.93 -3.36
C LEU A 214 13.86 -2.73 -3.96
N LYS A 215 13.45 -2.37 -5.20
CA LYS A 215 12.45 -3.09 -5.97
C LYS A 215 12.77 -4.59 -6.04
N GLY A 216 14.00 -4.93 -6.45
CA GLY A 216 14.42 -6.34 -6.57
C GLY A 216 14.34 -7.12 -5.26
N LYS A 217 14.66 -6.48 -4.12
CA LYS A 217 14.53 -7.10 -2.78
C LYS A 217 13.05 -7.35 -2.42
N LEU A 218 12.19 -6.36 -2.66
CA LEU A 218 10.76 -6.49 -2.38
C LEU A 218 10.08 -7.49 -3.31
N ASP A 219 10.42 -7.51 -4.61
CA ASP A 219 9.93 -8.51 -5.57
C ASP A 219 10.30 -9.95 -5.16
N ALA A 220 11.54 -10.17 -4.71
CA ALA A 220 11.96 -11.47 -4.21
C ALA A 220 11.17 -11.89 -2.96
N ALA A 221 10.90 -10.95 -2.05
CA ALA A 221 10.10 -11.20 -0.86
C ALA A 221 8.63 -11.50 -1.21
N ILE A 222 8.01 -10.75 -2.12
CA ILE A 222 6.64 -11.02 -2.61
C ILE A 222 6.58 -12.40 -3.24
N THR A 223 7.55 -12.76 -4.11
CA THR A 223 7.63 -14.10 -4.73
C THR A 223 7.68 -15.19 -3.67
N SER A 224 8.47 -14.99 -2.62
CA SER A 224 8.57 -15.96 -1.50
C SER A 224 7.25 -16.06 -0.73
N MET A 225 6.54 -14.95 -0.48
CA MET A 225 5.24 -14.95 0.21
C MET A 225 4.13 -15.62 -0.62
N LYS A 226 4.17 -15.46 -1.95
CA LYS A 226 3.27 -16.17 -2.87
C LYS A 226 3.54 -17.67 -2.82
N ALA A 227 4.81 -18.07 -2.91
CA ALA A 227 5.22 -19.48 -2.99
C ALA A 227 4.90 -20.30 -1.73
N ASP A 228 5.00 -19.71 -0.53
CA ASP A 228 4.73 -20.39 0.73
C ASP A 228 3.30 -20.18 1.28
N GLY A 229 2.47 -19.43 0.55
CA GLY A 229 1.07 -19.18 0.90
C GLY A 229 0.86 -18.09 1.98
N THR A 230 1.92 -17.44 2.47
CA THR A 230 1.80 -16.36 3.46
C THR A 230 0.93 -15.22 2.95
N LEU A 231 1.11 -14.83 1.69
CA LEU A 231 0.33 -13.74 1.10
C LEU A 231 -1.16 -14.10 1.00
N ASN A 232 -1.48 -15.33 0.57
CA ASN A 232 -2.87 -15.83 0.55
C ASN A 232 -3.49 -15.87 1.95
N ALA A 233 -2.72 -16.25 2.97
CA ALA A 233 -3.21 -16.25 4.35
C ALA A 233 -3.54 -14.84 4.86
N LEU A 234 -2.72 -13.83 4.54
CA LEU A 234 -2.98 -12.44 4.88
C LEU A 234 -4.20 -11.90 4.14
N ILE A 235 -4.35 -12.19 2.84
CA ILE A 235 -5.52 -11.79 2.06
C ILE A 235 -6.80 -12.41 2.65
N ALA A 236 -6.78 -13.71 2.94
CA ALA A 236 -7.94 -14.40 3.54
C ALA A 236 -8.31 -13.88 4.94
N LYS A 237 -7.31 -13.42 5.70
CA LYS A 237 -7.51 -12.84 7.04
C LYS A 237 -8.25 -11.49 6.96
N TRP A 238 -7.85 -10.62 6.04
CA TRP A 238 -8.32 -9.25 5.98
C TRP A 238 -9.52 -9.03 5.06
N PHE A 239 -9.79 -9.95 4.13
CA PHE A 239 -10.85 -9.81 3.12
C PHE A 239 -11.84 -10.99 3.14
N ASP A 240 -12.40 -11.27 4.33
CA ASP A 240 -13.49 -12.26 4.54
C ASP A 240 -13.28 -13.62 3.82
N GLY A 241 -12.05 -14.16 3.88
CA GLY A 241 -11.71 -15.46 3.28
C GLY A 241 -11.46 -15.43 1.77
N LYS A 242 -11.33 -14.25 1.15
CA LYS A 242 -10.95 -14.12 -0.27
C LYS A 242 -9.69 -14.93 -0.56
N GLN A 243 -9.67 -15.62 -1.68
CA GLN A 243 -8.53 -16.38 -2.16
C GLN A 243 -7.93 -15.66 -3.38
N ALA A 244 -6.63 -15.33 -3.30
CA ALA A 244 -5.96 -14.65 -4.40
C ALA A 244 -5.54 -15.61 -5.53
N GLY A 245 -5.34 -16.89 -5.21
CA GLY A 245 -4.90 -17.90 -6.19
C GLY A 245 -3.40 -17.83 -6.53
N TYR A 246 -2.58 -17.27 -5.64
CA TYR A 246 -1.11 -17.29 -5.78
C TYR A 246 -0.53 -18.66 -5.42
#